data_f1bac1aaf1a54b5d06e9dc69e2d49657
#
_entry.id   f1bac1aaf1a54b5d06e9dc69e2d49657
#
_cell.length_a   1.000
_cell.length_b   1.000
_cell.length_c   1.000
_cell.angle_alpha   90.00
_cell.angle_beta   90.00
_cell.angle_gamma   90.00
#
_symmetry.space_group_name_H-M   'P 1'
#
loop_
_entity.id
_entity.type
_entity.pdbx_description
1 polymer ?
#
loop_
_entity_poly.entity_id
_entity_poly.type
_entity_poly.pdbx_seq_one_letter_code
_entity_poly.pdbx_strand_id
1 'polypeptide(L)'
;MGIGKRRDLDQRCQRADVLMTSLPARACLTALAVASSAVLLASCTSDDGETAGTTPSSTPTTSATASAATPGAPEKELSEQAEAALAGFHHGTLVESGVERVSEGIHTEPTLTKGEEYRITIACAGTGSAHLRFAPASTGEKATVPCDSTVVQQRITADKPVRIDIDGQAGAIGMIAWQIVEI
;
A
#
# COMPACT_ATOMS: atom_id res chain seq x y z
N MET A 1 -39.33 44.83 -26.73
CA MET A 1 -38.32 44.48 -27.74
C MET A 1 -37.24 43.69 -27.09
N GLY A 2 -37.02 42.42 -27.49
CA GLY A 2 -35.95 41.59 -26.90
C GLY A 2 -36.29 40.08 -26.82
N ILE A 3 -36.83 39.51 -27.89
CA ILE A 3 -37.04 38.06 -28.07
C ILE A 3 -35.82 37.53 -28.83
N GLY A 4 -34.94 36.76 -28.20
CA GLY A 4 -33.85 36.16 -28.98
C GLY A 4 -32.72 35.58 -28.15
N LYS A 5 -32.97 34.71 -27.17
CA LYS A 5 -31.86 34.00 -26.51
C LYS A 5 -32.27 32.67 -25.85
N ARG A 6 -33.08 31.86 -26.54
CA ARG A 6 -33.47 30.52 -26.06
C ARG A 6 -33.33 29.42 -27.09
N ARG A 7 -32.41 29.55 -28.05
CA ARG A 7 -32.24 28.52 -29.09
C ARG A 7 -30.86 27.91 -29.22
N ASP A 8 -29.99 28.13 -28.26
CA ASP A 8 -28.59 27.65 -28.32
C ASP A 8 -28.23 26.56 -27.31
N LEU A 9 -29.17 26.07 -26.51
CA LEU A 9 -28.92 25.02 -25.52
C LEU A 9 -29.41 23.62 -25.94
N ASP A 10 -30.09 23.52 -27.08
CA ASP A 10 -30.69 22.24 -27.53
C ASP A 10 -29.85 21.48 -28.58
N GLN A 11 -28.72 22.02 -29.01
CA GLN A 11 -27.87 21.37 -30.04
C GLN A 11 -26.65 20.64 -29.48
N ARG A 12 -26.45 20.52 -28.18
CA ARG A 12 -25.31 19.79 -27.59
C ARG A 12 -25.64 18.38 -27.07
N CYS A 13 -26.91 17.96 -27.11
CA CYS A 13 -27.33 16.63 -26.65
C CYS A 13 -27.46 15.56 -27.74
N GLN A 14 -27.14 15.83 -28.99
CA GLN A 14 -27.36 14.87 -30.11
C GLN A 14 -26.11 14.41 -30.84
N ARG A 15 -24.94 14.29 -30.12
CA ARG A 15 -23.73 13.72 -30.75
C ARG A 15 -23.05 12.66 -29.90
N ALA A 16 -23.80 11.74 -29.33
CA ALA A 16 -23.25 10.62 -28.59
C ALA A 16 -23.94 9.27 -28.95
N ASP A 17 -24.34 9.10 -30.17
CA ASP A 17 -24.75 7.78 -30.67
C ASP A 17 -24.22 7.64 -32.09
N VAL A 18 -23.17 6.87 -32.26
CA VAL A 18 -22.77 6.04 -33.41
C VAL A 18 -21.29 5.69 -33.23
N LEU A 19 -21.03 4.48 -32.78
CA LEU A 19 -19.99 3.58 -33.27
C LEU A 19 -19.88 2.34 -32.36
N MET A 20 -20.94 1.53 -32.40
CA MET A 20 -20.77 0.10 -32.16
C MET A 20 -20.36 -0.54 -33.47
N THR A 21 -19.15 -0.98 -33.62
CA THR A 21 -18.78 -1.89 -34.71
C THR A 21 -17.73 -2.90 -34.18
N SER A 22 -18.22 -4.13 -34.03
CA SER A 22 -17.58 -5.43 -34.29
C SER A 22 -16.20 -5.73 -33.73
N LEU A 23 -16.20 -6.57 -32.70
CA LEU A 23 -15.12 -7.48 -32.32
C LEU A 23 -15.10 -8.69 -33.31
N PRO A 24 -13.93 -9.12 -33.77
CA PRO A 24 -13.74 -10.50 -34.16
C PRO A 24 -13.15 -11.30 -33.00
N ALA A 25 -13.86 -12.34 -32.61
CA ALA A 25 -13.38 -13.42 -31.78
C ALA A 25 -12.15 -14.07 -32.44
N ARG A 26 -11.03 -14.11 -31.73
CA ARG A 26 -9.94 -15.06 -31.98
C ARG A 26 -9.65 -15.84 -30.72
N ALA A 27 -10.23 -17.02 -30.71
CA ALA A 27 -9.83 -18.11 -29.87
C ALA A 27 -8.37 -18.49 -30.18
N CYS A 28 -7.51 -18.51 -29.18
CA CYS A 28 -6.27 -19.27 -29.17
C CYS A 28 -6.23 -20.10 -27.90
N LEU A 29 -6.64 -21.33 -28.07
CA LEU A 29 -6.30 -22.48 -27.24
C LEU A 29 -4.79 -22.75 -27.42
N THR A 30 -4.03 -22.71 -26.36
CA THR A 30 -2.78 -23.49 -26.25
C THR A 30 -2.70 -24.08 -24.86
N ALA A 31 -2.69 -25.38 -24.87
CA ALA A 31 -2.55 -26.29 -23.76
C ALA A 31 -1.08 -26.46 -23.33
N LEU A 32 -0.90 -27.06 -22.13
CA LEU A 32 0.23 -27.86 -21.65
C LEU A 32 1.48 -27.12 -21.14
N ALA A 33 1.72 -27.22 -19.80
CA ALA A 33 2.75 -28.18 -19.33
C ALA A 33 2.70 -28.26 -17.78
N VAL A 34 2.43 -29.46 -17.31
CA VAL A 34 2.61 -29.92 -15.92
C VAL A 34 4.11 -30.13 -15.71
N ALA A 35 4.68 -29.47 -14.71
CA ALA A 35 6.01 -29.82 -14.19
C ALA A 35 5.90 -29.98 -12.67
N SER A 36 5.77 -31.23 -12.26
CA SER A 36 5.94 -31.71 -10.89
C SER A 36 7.40 -31.59 -10.48
N SER A 37 7.70 -30.82 -9.43
CA SER A 37 9.01 -30.87 -8.77
C SER A 37 8.80 -31.23 -7.31
N ALA A 38 9.11 -32.46 -7.00
CA ALA A 38 9.27 -32.98 -5.64
C ALA A 38 10.56 -32.44 -5.05
N VAL A 39 10.54 -31.89 -3.87
CA VAL A 39 11.70 -31.43 -3.11
C VAL A 39 11.68 -32.01 -1.70
N LEU A 40 12.61 -32.77 -1.47
CA LEU A 40 13.35 -33.36 -0.36
C LEU A 40 13.22 -32.65 0.99
N LEU A 41 12.71 -33.41 1.96
CA LEU A 41 12.80 -33.16 3.39
C LEU A 41 14.26 -33.50 3.86
N ALA A 42 14.96 -32.50 4.33
CA ALA A 42 16.19 -32.71 5.10
C ALA A 42 15.84 -32.56 6.58
N SER A 43 15.76 -33.69 7.28
CA SER A 43 15.70 -33.76 8.73
C SER A 43 17.12 -33.71 9.30
N CYS A 44 17.39 -32.71 10.15
CA CYS A 44 18.58 -32.73 11.00
C CYS A 44 18.19 -33.34 12.35
N THR A 45 18.69 -34.54 12.58
CA THR A 45 18.72 -35.16 13.90
C THR A 45 19.91 -34.60 14.68
N SER A 46 19.65 -34.11 15.87
CA SER A 46 20.67 -33.71 16.86
C SER A 46 21.08 -34.94 17.65
N ASP A 47 22.37 -35.16 17.70
CA ASP A 47 23.00 -36.24 18.45
C ASP A 47 23.31 -35.80 19.88
N ASP A 48 23.02 -36.69 20.84
CA ASP A 48 23.28 -36.51 22.27
C ASP A 48 24.76 -36.72 22.55
N GLY A 49 25.37 -35.77 23.23
CA GLY A 49 26.70 -35.83 23.78
C GLY A 49 26.74 -35.39 25.23
N GLU A 50 26.57 -36.37 26.13
CA GLU A 50 26.71 -36.22 27.61
C GLU A 50 28.18 -36.08 28.01
N THR A 51 28.55 -35.00 28.69
CA THR A 51 29.78 -34.99 29.52
C THR A 51 29.58 -34.06 30.71
N ALA A 52 29.67 -34.65 31.88
CA ALA A 52 29.58 -34.01 33.19
C ALA A 52 30.76 -33.06 33.44
N GLY A 53 30.50 -31.92 34.09
CA GLY A 53 31.57 -31.04 34.58
C GLY A 53 31.04 -29.80 35.33
N THR A 54 30.95 -29.93 36.65
CA THR A 54 31.23 -28.91 37.67
C THR A 54 30.55 -27.54 37.62
N THR A 55 29.66 -27.31 38.57
CA THR A 55 29.06 -26.03 39.02
C THR A 55 30.11 -24.96 39.35
N PRO A 56 29.86 -23.67 39.04
CA PRO A 56 29.62 -22.71 40.07
C PRO A 56 28.32 -21.90 39.90
N SER A 57 27.71 -21.70 41.04
CA SER A 57 26.57 -20.85 41.33
C SER A 57 26.67 -19.48 40.68
N SER A 58 25.74 -19.17 39.78
CA SER A 58 25.51 -17.83 39.26
C SER A 58 24.05 -17.45 39.54
N THR A 59 23.92 -16.37 40.27
CA THR A 59 22.71 -15.63 40.63
C THR A 59 21.70 -15.56 39.49
N PRO A 60 20.39 -15.81 39.70
CA PRO A 60 19.41 -15.62 38.67
C PRO A 60 19.22 -14.13 38.40
N THR A 61 19.77 -13.66 37.29
CA THR A 61 19.37 -12.39 36.70
C THR A 61 17.94 -12.56 36.25
N THR A 62 17.03 -11.86 36.89
CA THR A 62 15.63 -11.76 36.51
C THR A 62 15.59 -11.16 35.10
N SER A 63 15.50 -12.01 34.08
CA SER A 63 15.14 -11.58 32.74
C SER A 63 13.73 -11.02 32.84
N ALA A 64 13.60 -9.71 32.65
CA ALA A 64 12.31 -9.10 32.40
C ALA A 64 11.67 -9.83 31.23
N THR A 65 10.61 -10.57 31.52
CA THR A 65 9.75 -11.17 30.52
C THR A 65 9.18 -10.00 29.74
N ALA A 66 9.70 -9.77 28.54
CA ALA A 66 9.06 -8.90 27.59
C ALA A 66 7.64 -9.46 27.40
N SER A 67 6.65 -8.66 27.76
CA SER A 67 5.25 -8.98 27.57
C SER A 67 5.08 -9.35 26.10
N ALA A 68 4.84 -10.61 25.83
CA ALA A 68 4.53 -11.06 24.47
C ALA A 68 3.28 -10.30 24.03
N ALA A 69 3.44 -9.41 23.08
CA ALA A 69 2.33 -8.77 22.42
C ALA A 69 1.39 -9.88 21.92
N THR A 70 0.10 -9.74 22.22
CA THR A 70 -0.94 -10.60 21.66
C THR A 70 -0.70 -10.73 20.16
N PRO A 71 -0.66 -11.94 19.56
CA PRO A 71 -0.47 -12.07 18.12
C PRO A 71 -1.60 -11.30 17.43
N GLY A 72 -1.28 -10.15 16.82
CA GLY A 72 -2.16 -9.50 15.85
C GLY A 72 -2.36 -10.44 14.66
N ALA A 73 -3.30 -10.10 13.78
CA ALA A 73 -3.45 -10.81 12.52
C ALA A 73 -2.09 -10.96 11.84
N PRO A 74 -1.79 -12.11 11.19
CA PRO A 74 -0.52 -12.31 10.51
C PRO A 74 -0.25 -11.15 9.54
N GLU A 75 0.98 -10.65 9.50
CA GLU A 75 1.37 -9.51 8.65
C GLU A 75 0.89 -9.67 7.20
N LYS A 76 0.92 -10.90 6.69
CA LYS A 76 0.41 -11.22 5.34
C LYS A 76 -1.05 -10.85 5.17
N GLU A 77 -1.91 -11.18 6.13
CA GLU A 77 -3.34 -10.86 6.08
C GLU A 77 -3.58 -9.35 6.13
N LEU A 78 -2.84 -8.63 6.98
CA LEU A 78 -2.92 -7.17 7.06
C LEU A 78 -2.40 -6.49 5.79
N SER A 79 -1.34 -7.02 5.17
CA SER A 79 -0.85 -6.55 3.87
C SER A 79 -1.89 -6.71 2.79
N GLU A 80 -2.46 -7.90 2.66
CA GLU A 80 -3.52 -8.20 1.68
C GLU A 80 -4.76 -7.31 1.91
N GLN A 81 -5.12 -7.03 3.15
CA GLN A 81 -6.22 -6.14 3.49
C GLN A 81 -5.94 -4.69 3.11
N ALA A 82 -4.73 -4.18 3.39
CA ALA A 82 -4.34 -2.83 3.02
C ALA A 82 -4.26 -2.65 1.49
N GLU A 83 -3.68 -3.62 0.77
CA GLU A 83 -3.63 -3.62 -0.70
C GLU A 83 -5.02 -3.70 -1.33
N ALA A 84 -5.90 -4.57 -0.81
CA ALA A 84 -7.27 -4.71 -1.28
C ALA A 84 -8.05 -3.39 -1.14
N ALA A 85 -7.80 -2.60 -0.09
CA ALA A 85 -8.39 -1.28 0.08
C ALA A 85 -8.00 -0.30 -1.03
N LEU A 86 -6.79 -0.43 -1.61
CA LEU A 86 -6.31 0.41 -2.71
C LEU A 86 -6.79 -0.04 -4.10
N ALA A 87 -7.29 -1.28 -4.25
CA ALA A 87 -7.56 -1.89 -5.56
C ALA A 87 -8.50 -1.08 -6.46
N GLY A 88 -9.40 -0.27 -5.89
CA GLY A 88 -10.32 0.60 -6.62
C GLY A 88 -9.75 1.95 -7.07
N PHE A 89 -8.49 2.26 -6.74
CA PHE A 89 -7.92 3.61 -6.89
C PHE A 89 -6.78 3.73 -7.91
N HIS A 90 -6.62 2.74 -8.79
CA HIS A 90 -5.56 2.69 -9.81
C HIS A 90 -5.86 3.51 -11.08
N HIS A 91 -6.40 4.72 -10.92
CA HIS A 91 -6.69 5.60 -12.07
C HIS A 91 -5.54 6.59 -12.26
N GLY A 92 -4.82 6.48 -13.36
CA GLY A 92 -3.64 7.28 -13.72
C GLY A 92 -2.42 6.43 -14.02
N THR A 93 -1.29 7.06 -14.26
CA THR A 93 0.00 6.37 -14.48
C THR A 93 0.66 6.11 -13.13
N LEU A 94 0.88 4.85 -12.79
CA LEU A 94 1.58 4.48 -11.55
C LEU A 94 3.05 4.96 -11.60
N VAL A 95 3.46 5.71 -10.59
CA VAL A 95 4.82 6.19 -10.41
C VAL A 95 5.57 5.31 -9.40
N GLU A 96 4.97 5.10 -8.24
CA GLU A 96 5.57 4.34 -7.15
C GLU A 96 4.48 3.72 -6.27
N SER A 97 4.75 2.58 -5.65
CA SER A 97 3.86 1.93 -4.68
C SER A 97 4.63 0.99 -3.78
N GLY A 98 4.04 0.66 -2.63
CA GLY A 98 4.64 -0.28 -1.69
C GLY A 98 3.70 -0.67 -0.57
N VAL A 99 4.19 -1.62 0.25
CA VAL A 99 3.56 -2.07 1.50
C VAL A 99 4.63 -2.18 2.56
N GLU A 100 4.43 -1.52 3.69
CA GLU A 100 5.39 -1.43 4.78
C GLU A 100 4.71 -1.63 6.14
N ARG A 101 5.49 -2.02 7.16
CA ARG A 101 4.99 -2.03 8.53
C ARG A 101 4.74 -0.61 9.03
N VAL A 102 3.64 -0.42 9.75
CA VAL A 102 3.34 0.87 10.42
C VAL A 102 4.49 1.33 11.32
N SER A 103 5.17 0.38 11.98
CA SER A 103 6.30 0.67 12.88
C SER A 103 7.56 1.14 12.15
N GLU A 104 7.73 0.79 10.90
CA GLU A 104 8.87 1.20 10.06
C GLU A 104 8.59 2.52 9.35
N GLY A 105 7.31 2.77 9.04
CA GLY A 105 6.89 3.93 8.28
C GLY A 105 7.29 3.87 6.82
N ILE A 106 6.97 4.93 6.08
CA ILE A 106 7.32 5.10 4.67
C ILE A 106 8.05 6.42 4.52
N HIS A 107 9.21 6.38 3.88
CA HIS A 107 10.04 7.56 3.60
C HIS A 107 10.51 7.47 2.15
N THR A 108 9.83 8.21 1.26
CA THR A 108 10.17 8.18 -0.17
C THR A 108 10.39 9.57 -0.75
N GLU A 109 11.27 9.64 -1.74
CA GLU A 109 11.52 10.83 -2.57
C GLU A 109 11.28 10.46 -4.04
N PRO A 110 10.00 10.35 -4.45
CA PRO A 110 9.64 9.90 -5.79
C PRO A 110 10.17 10.87 -6.86
N THR A 111 10.56 10.32 -8.01
CA THR A 111 10.92 11.12 -9.16
C THR A 111 9.65 11.62 -9.86
N LEU A 112 9.24 12.86 -9.55
CA LEU A 112 8.06 13.49 -10.10
C LEU A 112 8.42 14.51 -11.18
N THR A 113 7.60 14.60 -12.23
CA THR A 113 7.75 15.60 -13.30
C THR A 113 7.26 16.95 -12.80
N LYS A 114 8.07 17.99 -12.95
CA LYS A 114 7.73 19.34 -12.50
C LYS A 114 6.49 19.87 -13.21
N GLY A 115 5.54 20.36 -12.43
CA GLY A 115 4.29 20.97 -12.89
C GLY A 115 3.13 19.98 -13.07
N GLU A 116 3.40 18.66 -12.99
CA GLU A 116 2.37 17.64 -13.10
C GLU A 116 1.64 17.41 -11.77
N GLU A 117 0.42 16.91 -11.87
CA GLU A 117 -0.42 16.59 -10.71
C GLU A 117 -0.33 15.10 -10.38
N TYR A 118 -0.25 14.82 -9.08
CA TYR A 118 -0.16 13.46 -8.55
C TYR A 118 -1.19 13.24 -7.46
N ARG A 119 -1.67 12.01 -7.38
CA ARG A 119 -2.51 11.54 -6.29
C ARG A 119 -1.76 10.49 -5.49
N ILE A 120 -1.60 10.76 -4.20
CA ILE A 120 -1.12 9.79 -3.21
C ILE A 120 -2.34 9.14 -2.59
N THR A 121 -2.40 7.83 -2.61
CA THR A 121 -3.47 7.03 -1.99
C THR A 121 -2.85 6.10 -0.97
N ILE A 122 -3.40 6.05 0.25
CA ILE A 122 -2.84 5.31 1.37
C ILE A 122 -3.97 4.59 2.08
N ALA A 123 -3.73 3.35 2.48
CA ALA A 123 -4.59 2.58 3.37
C ALA A 123 -3.74 1.90 4.44
N CYS A 124 -4.23 1.86 5.67
CA CYS A 124 -3.60 1.16 6.77
C CYS A 124 -4.54 0.11 7.35
N ALA A 125 -4.07 -1.13 7.50
CA ALA A 125 -4.81 -2.23 8.12
C ALA A 125 -4.13 -2.63 9.43
N GLY A 126 -4.90 -2.72 10.52
CA GLY A 126 -4.39 -3.06 11.84
C GLY A 126 -5.05 -2.26 12.96
N THR A 127 -4.27 -1.65 13.83
CA THR A 127 -4.75 -0.83 14.95
C THR A 127 -3.94 0.47 15.09
N GLY A 128 -4.59 1.54 15.57
CA GLY A 128 -3.99 2.85 15.72
C GLY A 128 -4.09 3.70 14.46
N SER A 129 -3.08 4.49 14.16
CA SER A 129 -3.05 5.35 12.98
C SER A 129 -1.61 5.71 12.57
N ALA A 130 -1.45 6.23 11.36
CA ALA A 130 -0.23 6.84 10.88
C ALA A 130 -0.47 8.30 10.48
N HIS A 131 0.61 9.07 10.30
CA HIS A 131 0.58 10.48 9.91
C HIS A 131 1.33 10.69 8.60
N LEU A 132 0.61 11.17 7.58
CA LEU A 132 1.18 11.63 6.33
C LEU A 132 1.74 13.06 6.48
N ARG A 133 2.95 13.27 6.00
CA ARG A 133 3.62 14.58 5.93
C ARG A 133 4.37 14.74 4.61
N PHE A 134 4.57 15.98 4.21
CA PHE A 134 5.34 16.34 3.03
C PHE A 134 6.50 17.27 3.38
N ALA A 135 7.61 17.14 2.65
CA ALA A 135 8.69 18.11 2.66
C ALA A 135 9.02 18.51 1.20
N PRO A 136 8.86 19.81 0.85
CA PRO A 136 8.44 20.91 1.72
C PRO A 136 6.97 20.81 2.14
N ALA A 137 6.64 21.35 3.32
CA ALA A 137 5.28 21.27 3.89
C ALA A 137 4.20 21.99 3.05
N SER A 138 4.61 22.82 2.11
CA SER A 138 3.71 23.51 1.17
C SER A 138 3.22 22.62 0.01
N THR A 139 3.78 21.42 -0.14
CA THR A 139 3.44 20.50 -1.24
C THR A 139 2.06 19.87 -1.07
N GLY A 140 1.69 19.54 0.17
CA GLY A 140 0.41 18.89 0.47
C GLY A 140 0.01 19.08 1.94
N GLU A 141 -1.21 18.73 2.26
CA GLU A 141 -1.74 18.81 3.62
C GLU A 141 -1.31 17.59 4.44
N LYS A 142 -1.08 17.81 5.74
CA LYS A 142 -0.89 16.71 6.69
C LYS A 142 -2.21 15.96 6.85
N ALA A 143 -2.15 14.64 6.90
CA ALA A 143 -3.32 13.82 7.12
C ALA A 143 -3.06 12.72 8.16
N THR A 144 -4.11 12.31 8.86
CA THR A 144 -4.09 11.10 9.69
C THR A 144 -4.68 9.96 8.87
N VAL A 145 -4.00 8.83 8.88
CA VAL A 145 -4.40 7.59 8.20
C VAL A 145 -4.80 6.58 9.28
N PRO A 146 -6.09 6.33 9.50
CA PRO A 146 -6.54 5.31 10.46
C PRO A 146 -6.15 3.90 9.98
N CYS A 147 -5.81 3.00 10.91
CA CYS A 147 -5.50 1.61 10.57
C CYS A 147 -6.74 0.70 10.62
N ASP A 148 -7.83 1.14 10.03
CA ASP A 148 -9.11 0.45 9.89
C ASP A 148 -9.48 0.14 8.43
N SER A 149 -8.47 0.19 7.53
CA SER A 149 -8.60 0.06 6.08
C SER A 149 -9.32 1.22 5.37
N THR A 150 -9.56 2.33 6.07
CA THR A 150 -10.03 3.57 5.44
C THR A 150 -8.95 4.12 4.50
N VAL A 151 -9.37 4.50 3.28
CA VAL A 151 -8.48 5.05 2.27
C VAL A 151 -8.37 6.57 2.43
N VAL A 152 -7.15 7.06 2.53
CA VAL A 152 -6.83 8.49 2.55
C VAL A 152 -6.18 8.87 1.22
N GLN A 153 -6.65 9.95 0.61
CA GLN A 153 -6.11 10.49 -0.63
C GLN A 153 -5.64 11.93 -0.47
N GLN A 154 -4.49 12.23 -1.06
CA GLN A 154 -3.97 13.59 -1.19
C GLN A 154 -3.59 13.86 -2.64
N ARG A 155 -3.93 15.06 -3.14
CA ARG A 155 -3.43 15.57 -4.41
C ARG A 155 -2.33 16.57 -4.17
N ILE A 156 -1.28 16.50 -4.98
CA ILE A 156 -0.17 17.43 -4.95
C ILE A 156 0.21 17.85 -6.37
N THR A 157 0.79 19.03 -6.51
CA THR A 157 1.49 19.47 -7.73
C THR A 157 2.98 19.46 -7.46
N ALA A 158 3.76 18.83 -8.33
CA ALA A 158 5.19 18.67 -8.14
C ALA A 158 5.99 19.89 -8.65
N ASP A 159 5.97 21.00 -7.93
CA ASP A 159 6.75 22.19 -8.29
C ASP A 159 8.25 22.09 -7.95
N LYS A 160 8.59 21.23 -7.00
CA LYS A 160 9.93 20.99 -6.44
C LYS A 160 10.09 19.51 -6.09
N PRO A 161 11.31 19.03 -5.86
CA PRO A 161 11.51 17.70 -5.26
C PRO A 161 10.67 17.56 -3.99
N VAL A 162 9.96 16.43 -3.88
CA VAL A 162 9.03 16.15 -2.80
C VAL A 162 9.51 14.92 -2.04
N ARG A 163 9.56 15.03 -0.71
CA ARG A 163 9.69 13.88 0.18
C ARG A 163 8.34 13.63 0.84
N ILE A 164 7.96 12.39 0.92
CA ILE A 164 6.71 11.92 1.52
C ILE A 164 7.09 11.02 2.70
N ASP A 165 6.62 11.39 3.88
CA ASP A 165 6.82 10.65 5.13
C ASP A 165 5.46 10.19 5.66
N ILE A 166 5.33 8.89 5.96
CA ILE A 166 4.15 8.32 6.63
C ILE A 166 4.65 7.57 7.86
N ASP A 167 4.43 8.14 9.03
CA ASP A 167 4.94 7.59 10.30
C ASP A 167 3.79 7.07 11.16
N GLY A 168 3.95 5.86 11.69
CA GLY A 168 3.04 5.29 12.66
C GLY A 168 3.00 6.08 13.97
N GLN A 169 1.82 6.24 14.54
CA GLN A 169 1.70 6.72 15.92
C GLN A 169 2.28 5.69 16.90
N ALA A 170 2.73 6.17 18.06
CA ALA A 170 3.22 5.30 19.13
C ALA A 170 2.16 4.23 19.50
N GLY A 171 2.53 2.96 19.39
CA GLY A 171 1.65 1.83 19.66
C GLY A 171 0.76 1.42 18.48
N ALA A 172 0.85 2.05 17.34
CA ALA A 172 0.18 1.58 16.11
C ALA A 172 0.83 0.27 15.65
N ILE A 173 0.01 -0.69 15.25
CA ILE A 173 0.43 -2.01 14.75
C ILE A 173 -0.35 -2.30 13.47
N GLY A 174 0.36 -2.72 12.41
CA GLY A 174 -0.29 -3.07 11.15
C GLY A 174 0.59 -2.87 9.93
N MET A 175 -0.05 -2.87 8.78
CA MET A 175 0.57 -2.71 7.48
C MET A 175 -0.04 -1.49 6.76
N ILE A 176 0.82 -0.72 6.11
CA ILE A 176 0.43 0.43 5.29
C ILE A 176 0.69 0.07 3.83
N ALA A 177 -0.35 0.11 3.00
CA ALA A 177 -0.21 0.10 1.55
C ALA A 177 -0.36 1.51 1.00
N TRP A 178 0.41 1.86 -0.02
CA TRP A 178 0.41 3.18 -0.61
C TRP A 178 0.73 3.14 -2.09
N GLN A 179 0.29 4.17 -2.81
CA GLN A 179 0.61 4.36 -4.21
C GLN A 179 0.60 5.85 -4.58
N ILE A 180 1.43 6.19 -5.56
CA ILE A 180 1.51 7.50 -6.20
C ILE A 180 1.17 7.32 -7.66
N VAL A 181 0.17 8.04 -8.15
CA VAL A 181 -0.23 8.04 -9.57
C VAL A 181 -0.24 9.45 -10.12
N GLU A 182 0.23 9.62 -11.35
CA GLU A 182 0.06 10.83 -12.16
C GLU A 182 -1.36 10.89 -12.70
N ILE A 183 -2.06 12.05 -12.62
CA ILE A 183 -3.49 12.20 -12.93
C ILE A 183 -3.78 13.34 -13.91
#